data_51caba9f8fcad7d378f085e52f5bdf8f
#
_entry.id   51caba9f8fcad7d378f085e52f5bdf8f
#
_cell.length_a   1.000
_cell.length_b   1.000
_cell.length_c   1.000
_cell.angle_alpha   90.00
_cell.angle_beta   90.00
_cell.angle_gamma   90.00
#
_symmetry.space_group_name_H-M   'P 1'
#
loop_
_entity.id
_entity.type
_entity.pdbx_description
1 polymer ?
#
loop_
_entity_poly.entity_id
_entity_poly.type
_entity_poly.pdbx_seq_one_letter_code
_entity_poly.pdbx_strand_id
1 'polypeptide(L)'
;QAFNVLTGSAATRAFNIKAESDKTRARYGRNRWGQQLLLARRLVEAGVDLVTAQFSGELCGGVGNWDDHAVNANCFEAIKYRLTFFDQAVAALIEDIYDRGLERRVMVVVTGEFGRTPRINHQKSTGKRIGSAPAGTMQPGRDHWPRATSILFAGGGMQTGQVVGSTDVRGEDPVKRIVGRGDFLATIYKHLGVDFQETAFPDYSGRPVPIMLSDGTPIQELGPTS
;
A
#
# COMPACT_ATOMS: atom_id res chain seq x y z
N GLN A 1 14.58 -21.24 -7.09
CA GLN A 1 13.22 -21.11 -6.53
C GLN A 1 12.38 -20.11 -7.33
N ALA A 2 12.85 -18.86 -7.54
CA ALA A 2 12.12 -17.83 -8.31
C ALA A 2 11.79 -18.27 -9.75
N PHE A 3 12.71 -18.92 -10.45
CA PHE A 3 12.49 -19.47 -11.80
C PHE A 3 11.35 -20.51 -11.81
N ASN A 4 11.31 -21.39 -10.83
CA ASN A 4 10.27 -22.41 -10.71
C ASN A 4 8.89 -21.81 -10.40
N VAL A 5 8.84 -20.69 -9.67
CA VAL A 5 7.59 -19.94 -9.43
C VAL A 5 7.10 -19.32 -10.73
N LEU A 6 7.98 -18.70 -11.52
CA LEU A 6 7.61 -18.05 -12.78
C LEU A 6 7.24 -19.05 -13.88
N THR A 7 7.87 -20.21 -13.93
CA THR A 7 7.64 -21.25 -14.95
C THR A 7 6.66 -22.34 -14.51
N GLY A 8 6.32 -22.38 -13.23
CA GLY A 8 5.39 -23.35 -12.67
C GLY A 8 3.98 -23.18 -13.23
N SER A 9 3.31 -24.31 -13.46
CA SER A 9 1.94 -24.33 -13.99
C SER A 9 0.95 -23.55 -13.11
N ALA A 10 1.17 -23.47 -11.81
CA ALA A 10 0.32 -22.73 -10.88
C ALA A 10 0.44 -21.21 -11.08
N ALA A 11 1.68 -20.68 -11.15
CA ALA A 11 1.91 -19.26 -11.40
C ALA A 11 1.41 -18.85 -12.79
N THR A 12 1.67 -19.65 -13.82
CA THR A 12 1.15 -19.40 -15.16
C THR A 12 -0.38 -19.31 -15.18
N ARG A 13 -1.08 -20.19 -14.45
CA ARG A 13 -2.53 -20.11 -14.30
C ARG A 13 -2.98 -18.87 -13.51
N ALA A 14 -2.18 -18.42 -12.53
CA ALA A 14 -2.51 -17.23 -11.75
C ALA A 14 -2.56 -15.96 -12.63
N PHE A 15 -1.68 -15.83 -13.60
CA PHE A 15 -1.69 -14.71 -14.56
C PHE A 15 -2.93 -14.65 -15.45
N ASN A 16 -3.63 -15.77 -15.63
CA ASN A 16 -4.86 -15.78 -16.42
C ASN A 16 -6.05 -15.24 -15.60
N ILE A 17 -6.11 -13.93 -15.38
CA ILE A 17 -7.22 -13.27 -14.67
C ILE A 17 -8.57 -13.43 -15.38
N LYS A 18 -8.59 -13.80 -16.67
CA LYS A 18 -9.82 -14.09 -17.42
C LYS A 18 -10.49 -15.38 -16.97
N ALA A 19 -9.79 -16.25 -16.24
CA ALA A 19 -10.39 -17.42 -15.59
C ALA A 19 -11.30 -17.08 -14.42
N GLU A 20 -11.22 -15.87 -13.85
CA GLU A 20 -12.14 -15.38 -12.85
C GLU A 20 -13.50 -15.01 -13.44
N SER A 21 -14.55 -15.19 -12.63
CA SER A 21 -15.90 -14.82 -13.05
C SER A 21 -15.99 -13.31 -13.35
N ASP A 22 -16.92 -12.95 -14.23
CA ASP A 22 -17.21 -11.55 -14.51
C ASP A 22 -17.64 -10.78 -13.27
N LYS A 23 -18.36 -11.45 -12.35
CA LYS A 23 -18.76 -10.88 -11.06
C LYS A 23 -17.54 -10.55 -10.20
N THR A 24 -16.59 -11.48 -10.05
CA THR A 24 -15.35 -11.25 -9.30
C THR A 24 -14.54 -10.12 -9.91
N ARG A 25 -14.34 -10.15 -11.22
CA ARG A 25 -13.57 -9.11 -11.92
C ARG A 25 -14.21 -7.72 -11.81
N ALA A 26 -15.54 -7.64 -11.82
CA ALA A 26 -16.27 -6.40 -11.63
C ALA A 26 -16.20 -5.90 -10.17
N ARG A 27 -16.22 -6.81 -9.17
CA ARG A 27 -16.07 -6.47 -7.75
C ARG A 27 -14.77 -5.71 -7.50
N TYR A 28 -13.64 -6.19 -8.05
CA TYR A 28 -12.34 -5.50 -7.96
C TYR A 28 -12.26 -4.20 -8.77
N GLY A 29 -13.14 -4.03 -9.73
CA GLY A 29 -13.09 -2.94 -10.71
C GLY A 29 -12.39 -3.35 -12.00
N ARG A 30 -13.02 -3.05 -13.16
CA ARG A 30 -12.47 -3.35 -14.50
C ARG A 30 -11.52 -2.26 -14.97
N ASN A 31 -10.63 -1.84 -14.08
CA ASN A 31 -9.57 -0.88 -14.30
C ASN A 31 -8.22 -1.50 -13.92
N ARG A 32 -7.14 -0.82 -14.24
CA ARG A 32 -5.78 -1.31 -14.00
C ARG A 32 -5.55 -1.70 -12.54
N TRP A 33 -5.94 -0.86 -11.59
CA TRP A 33 -5.67 -1.07 -10.16
C TRP A 33 -6.45 -2.27 -9.60
N GLY A 34 -7.74 -2.37 -9.93
CA GLY A 34 -8.55 -3.51 -9.52
C GLY A 34 -8.05 -4.84 -10.09
N GLN A 35 -7.67 -4.86 -11.36
CA GLN A 35 -7.16 -6.08 -11.99
C GLN A 35 -5.74 -6.46 -11.49
N GLN A 36 -4.91 -5.47 -11.08
CA GLN A 36 -3.65 -5.74 -10.40
C GLN A 36 -3.84 -6.40 -9.04
N LEU A 37 -4.79 -5.93 -8.23
CA LEU A 37 -5.07 -6.55 -6.92
C LEU A 37 -5.71 -7.94 -7.06
N LEU A 38 -6.56 -8.14 -8.05
CA LEU A 38 -7.07 -9.47 -8.38
C LEU A 38 -5.92 -10.43 -8.77
N LEU A 39 -4.97 -9.97 -9.57
CA LEU A 39 -3.78 -10.74 -9.90
C LEU A 39 -2.92 -11.01 -8.65
N ALA A 40 -2.73 -10.03 -7.78
CA ALA A 40 -1.97 -10.20 -6.54
C ALA A 40 -2.58 -11.31 -5.67
N ARG A 41 -3.89 -11.32 -5.45
CA ARG A 41 -4.58 -12.38 -4.72
C ARG A 41 -4.34 -13.77 -5.36
N ARG A 42 -4.45 -13.88 -6.69
CA ARG A 42 -4.23 -15.13 -7.41
C ARG A 42 -2.79 -15.64 -7.31
N LEU A 43 -1.82 -14.73 -7.32
CA LEU A 43 -0.40 -15.07 -7.16
C LEU A 43 -0.12 -15.62 -5.76
N VAL A 44 -0.68 -15.01 -4.72
CA VAL A 44 -0.55 -15.51 -3.35
C VAL A 44 -1.22 -16.88 -3.19
N GLU A 45 -2.39 -17.10 -3.78
CA GLU A 45 -3.01 -18.43 -3.83
C GLU A 45 -2.15 -19.48 -4.56
N ALA A 46 -1.36 -19.04 -5.55
CA ALA A 46 -0.42 -19.89 -6.27
C ALA A 46 0.91 -20.13 -5.54
N GLY A 47 1.08 -19.60 -4.32
CA GLY A 47 2.25 -19.81 -3.46
C GLY A 47 3.34 -18.75 -3.59
N VAL A 48 3.02 -17.55 -4.08
CA VAL A 48 3.95 -16.42 -4.06
C VAL A 48 3.88 -15.75 -2.68
N ASP A 49 5.02 -15.69 -1.99
CA ASP A 49 5.10 -15.20 -0.61
C ASP A 49 4.92 -13.69 -0.49
N LEU A 50 5.40 -12.91 -1.46
CA LEU A 50 5.32 -11.46 -1.47
C LEU A 50 4.92 -10.92 -2.84
N VAL A 51 3.86 -10.12 -2.89
CA VAL A 51 3.42 -9.42 -4.10
C VAL A 51 3.31 -7.94 -3.82
N THR A 52 3.99 -7.13 -4.61
CA THR A 52 3.88 -5.66 -4.55
C THR A 52 3.05 -5.17 -5.72
N ALA A 53 1.99 -4.42 -5.44
CA ALA A 53 1.15 -3.74 -6.43
C ALA A 53 1.28 -2.23 -6.26
N GLN A 54 1.54 -1.52 -7.35
CA GLN A 54 1.69 -0.07 -7.32
C GLN A 54 0.47 0.63 -7.94
N PHE A 55 -0.17 1.49 -7.19
CA PHE A 55 -1.25 2.33 -7.67
C PHE A 55 -0.71 3.56 -8.40
N SER A 56 -0.30 3.38 -9.65
CA SER A 56 0.23 4.43 -10.52
C SER A 56 -0.14 4.18 -11.98
N GLY A 57 0.18 5.15 -12.86
CA GLY A 57 -0.04 5.06 -14.30
C GLY A 57 -1.46 5.49 -14.72
N GLU A 58 -1.82 5.17 -15.97
CA GLU A 58 -3.13 5.53 -16.51
C GLU A 58 -4.28 4.81 -15.78
N LEU A 59 -5.32 5.57 -15.49
CA LEU A 59 -6.50 5.09 -14.83
C LEU A 59 -7.75 5.73 -15.45
N CYS A 60 -8.48 4.96 -16.26
CA CYS A 60 -9.78 5.34 -16.83
C CYS A 60 -9.81 6.75 -17.46
N GLY A 61 -8.80 7.09 -18.26
CA GLY A 61 -8.71 8.37 -18.96
C GLY A 61 -7.90 9.45 -18.26
N GLY A 62 -7.28 9.13 -17.13
CA GLY A 62 -6.41 10.05 -16.40
C GLY A 62 -5.13 9.44 -15.90
N VAL A 63 -4.18 10.27 -15.49
CA VAL A 63 -2.94 9.80 -14.88
C VAL A 63 -3.18 9.55 -13.39
N GLY A 64 -3.08 8.29 -12.98
CA GLY A 64 -3.13 7.91 -11.59
C GLY A 64 -1.74 7.94 -10.98
N ASN A 65 -1.28 9.09 -10.50
CA ASN A 65 -0.18 9.16 -9.56
C ASN A 65 -0.60 10.01 -8.35
N TRP A 66 0.14 9.89 -7.26
CA TRP A 66 -0.22 10.52 -6.00
C TRP A 66 0.61 11.79 -5.71
N ASP A 67 1.46 12.20 -6.67
CA ASP A 67 2.33 13.35 -6.53
C ASP A 67 1.62 14.64 -6.94
N ASP A 68 0.54 14.96 -6.21
CA ASP A 68 -0.23 16.17 -6.41
C ASP A 68 0.28 17.28 -5.49
N HIS A 69 0.56 18.42 -6.09
CA HIS A 69 0.90 19.66 -5.42
C HIS A 69 -0.01 20.76 -5.92
N ALA A 70 -0.17 21.86 -5.16
CA ALA A 70 -1.02 22.96 -5.56
C ALA A 70 -0.71 23.52 -6.97
N VAL A 71 0.54 23.40 -7.44
CA VAL A 71 0.94 23.84 -8.77
C VAL A 71 0.38 22.97 -9.90
N ASN A 72 0.22 21.67 -9.65
CA ASN A 72 -0.13 20.71 -10.72
C ASN A 72 -1.53 20.12 -10.60
N ALA A 73 -2.15 20.14 -9.42
CA ALA A 73 -3.53 19.67 -9.21
C ALA A 73 -4.14 20.29 -7.95
N ASN A 74 -5.45 20.47 -7.97
CA ASN A 74 -6.21 20.58 -6.73
C ASN A 74 -6.21 19.22 -6.06
N CYS A 75 -5.48 19.06 -4.96
CA CYS A 75 -5.26 17.76 -4.32
C CYS A 75 -6.57 17.07 -3.92
N PHE A 76 -7.60 17.83 -3.54
CA PHE A 76 -8.89 17.27 -3.12
C PHE A 76 -9.69 16.73 -4.30
N GLU A 77 -9.70 17.43 -5.44
CA GLU A 77 -10.39 16.95 -6.65
C GLU A 77 -9.66 15.76 -7.28
N ALA A 78 -8.32 15.80 -7.27
CA ALA A 78 -7.51 14.70 -7.76
C ALA A 78 -7.69 13.42 -6.89
N ILE A 79 -7.77 13.58 -5.57
CA ILE A 79 -8.04 12.46 -4.64
C ILE A 79 -9.45 11.89 -4.85
N LYS A 80 -10.50 12.72 -4.96
CA LYS A 80 -11.87 12.24 -5.24
C LYS A 80 -11.92 11.33 -6.44
N TYR A 81 -11.23 11.70 -7.53
CA TYR A 81 -11.15 10.88 -8.73
C TYR A 81 -10.50 9.53 -8.47
N ARG A 82 -9.33 9.50 -7.80
CA ARG A 82 -8.57 8.27 -7.58
C ARG A 82 -9.16 7.37 -6.51
N LEU A 83 -9.67 7.94 -5.44
CA LEU A 83 -10.19 7.15 -4.31
C LEU A 83 -11.35 6.27 -4.72
N THR A 84 -12.16 6.63 -5.71
CA THR A 84 -13.23 5.76 -6.21
C THR A 84 -12.70 4.41 -6.68
N PHE A 85 -11.60 4.39 -7.42
CA PHE A 85 -10.98 3.16 -7.91
C PHE A 85 -10.16 2.46 -6.85
N PHE A 86 -9.46 3.22 -6.02
CA PHE A 86 -8.65 2.70 -4.92
C PHE A 86 -9.53 2.00 -3.89
N ASP A 87 -10.57 2.67 -3.43
CA ASP A 87 -11.48 2.16 -2.42
C ASP A 87 -12.15 0.86 -2.87
N GLN A 88 -12.70 0.85 -4.08
CA GLN A 88 -13.27 -0.36 -4.68
C GLN A 88 -12.27 -1.53 -4.72
N ALA A 89 -11.05 -1.28 -5.19
CA ALA A 89 -10.05 -2.32 -5.39
C ALA A 89 -9.52 -2.88 -4.06
N VAL A 90 -9.23 -2.00 -3.09
CA VAL A 90 -8.71 -2.39 -1.77
C VAL A 90 -9.78 -3.10 -0.96
N ALA A 91 -11.00 -2.58 -0.92
CA ALA A 91 -12.11 -3.24 -0.23
C ALA A 91 -12.36 -4.64 -0.82
N ALA A 92 -12.42 -4.76 -2.15
CA ALA A 92 -12.61 -6.05 -2.81
C ALA A 92 -11.50 -7.05 -2.47
N LEU A 93 -10.23 -6.62 -2.40
CA LEU A 93 -9.11 -7.49 -2.03
C LEU A 93 -9.27 -7.98 -0.58
N ILE A 94 -9.53 -7.08 0.35
CA ILE A 94 -9.66 -7.43 1.77
C ILE A 94 -10.82 -8.40 1.96
N GLU A 95 -11.99 -8.07 1.44
CA GLU A 95 -13.17 -8.94 1.52
C GLU A 95 -12.93 -10.32 0.88
N ASP A 96 -12.30 -10.37 -0.31
CA ASP A 96 -12.04 -11.64 -1.02
C ASP A 96 -11.06 -12.53 -0.25
N ILE A 97 -10.08 -11.95 0.48
CA ILE A 97 -9.17 -12.68 1.36
C ILE A 97 -9.95 -13.32 2.52
N TYR A 98 -10.86 -12.60 3.14
CA TYR A 98 -11.70 -13.15 4.22
C TYR A 98 -12.70 -14.16 3.70
N ASP A 99 -13.39 -13.89 2.59
CA ASP A 99 -14.35 -14.82 1.96
C ASP A 99 -13.70 -16.16 1.59
N ARG A 100 -12.38 -16.18 1.35
CA ARG A 100 -11.61 -17.39 0.99
C ARG A 100 -10.91 -18.06 2.17
N GLY A 101 -11.03 -17.55 3.39
CA GLY A 101 -10.34 -18.08 4.56
C GLY A 101 -8.81 -17.89 4.50
N LEU A 102 -8.35 -16.87 3.79
CA LEU A 102 -6.92 -16.55 3.64
C LEU A 102 -6.43 -15.54 4.68
N GLU A 103 -7.32 -14.95 5.46
CA GLU A 103 -7.05 -13.85 6.38
C GLU A 103 -5.99 -14.14 7.44
N ARG A 104 -5.76 -15.42 7.77
CA ARG A 104 -4.71 -15.79 8.71
C ARG A 104 -3.32 -15.85 8.06
N ARG A 105 -3.26 -16.13 6.76
CA ARG A 105 -2.02 -16.36 6.02
C ARG A 105 -1.58 -15.15 5.22
N VAL A 106 -2.52 -14.33 4.78
CA VAL A 106 -2.28 -13.21 3.89
C VAL A 106 -2.42 -11.92 4.63
N MET A 107 -1.30 -11.20 4.76
CA MET A 107 -1.27 -9.83 5.25
C MET A 107 -1.39 -8.87 4.07
N VAL A 108 -2.33 -7.97 4.14
CA VAL A 108 -2.45 -6.82 3.22
C VAL A 108 -1.89 -5.59 3.90
N VAL A 109 -0.94 -4.94 3.26
CA VAL A 109 -0.38 -3.66 3.71
C VAL A 109 -0.62 -2.62 2.63
N VAL A 110 -1.24 -1.50 2.98
CA VAL A 110 -1.43 -0.37 2.08
C VAL A 110 -0.72 0.84 2.67
N THR A 111 0.27 1.35 1.95
CA THR A 111 1.12 2.45 2.42
C THR A 111 1.60 3.32 1.27
N GLY A 112 2.00 4.55 1.57
CA GLY A 112 2.88 5.36 0.76
C GLY A 112 4.23 5.51 1.46
N GLU A 113 5.18 6.16 0.77
CA GLU A 113 6.53 6.39 1.29
C GLU A 113 6.58 7.48 2.38
N PHE A 114 5.62 8.39 2.38
CA PHE A 114 5.45 9.48 3.35
C PHE A 114 4.02 10.02 3.35
N GLY A 115 3.69 10.86 4.30
CA GLY A 115 2.42 11.57 4.37
C GLY A 115 2.40 12.88 3.58
N ARG A 116 1.38 13.68 3.82
CA ARG A 116 1.20 15.01 3.23
C ARG A 116 1.07 16.06 4.32
N THR A 117 1.56 17.28 4.04
CA THR A 117 1.50 18.38 5.00
C THR A 117 0.09 18.56 5.56
N PRO A 118 -0.09 18.66 6.87
CA PRO A 118 -1.41 18.97 7.46
C PRO A 118 -1.90 20.35 6.98
N ARG A 119 -0.97 21.30 6.88
CA ARG A 119 -1.26 22.64 6.37
C ARG A 119 -1.47 22.62 4.85
N ILE A 120 -2.57 23.21 4.40
CA ILE A 120 -2.89 23.40 2.99
C ILE A 120 -2.17 24.64 2.49
N ASN A 121 -1.46 24.51 1.37
CA ASN A 121 -0.93 25.63 0.61
C ASN A 121 -1.82 25.97 -0.60
N HIS A 122 -1.59 27.12 -1.22
CA HIS A 122 -2.28 27.53 -2.43
C HIS A 122 -1.29 28.07 -3.45
N GLN A 123 -1.40 27.59 -4.70
CA GLN A 123 -0.55 28.03 -5.80
C GLN A 123 -1.37 28.20 -7.08
N LYS A 124 -0.82 28.93 -8.05
CA LYS A 124 -1.44 29.06 -9.37
C LYS A 124 -1.36 27.74 -10.13
N SER A 125 -2.50 27.26 -10.59
CA SER A 125 -2.62 26.03 -11.39
C SER A 125 -1.91 26.15 -12.73
N THR A 126 -1.28 25.04 -13.17
CA THR A 126 -0.81 24.90 -14.57
C THR A 126 -1.89 24.45 -15.53
N GLY A 127 -3.05 23.99 -15.03
CA GLY A 127 -4.18 23.54 -15.84
C GLY A 127 -3.96 22.21 -16.58
N LYS A 128 -2.94 21.41 -16.23
CA LYS A 128 -2.49 20.29 -17.04
C LYS A 128 -2.92 18.89 -16.57
N ARG A 129 -3.43 18.75 -15.36
CA ARG A 129 -3.79 17.44 -14.79
C ARG A 129 -5.28 17.31 -14.48
N ILE A 130 -5.75 16.07 -14.35
CA ILE A 130 -7.10 15.81 -13.80
C ILE A 130 -7.18 16.40 -12.39
N GLY A 131 -8.29 17.08 -12.12
CA GLY A 131 -8.48 17.80 -10.88
C GLY A 131 -7.80 19.17 -10.84
N SER A 132 -7.09 19.60 -11.90
CA SER A 132 -6.54 20.96 -11.97
C SER A 132 -7.65 21.98 -12.26
N ALA A 133 -7.61 23.11 -11.55
CA ALA A 133 -8.34 24.32 -11.97
C ALA A 133 -7.72 24.85 -13.28
N PRO A 134 -8.41 25.76 -14.01
CA PRO A 134 -7.84 26.43 -15.16
C PRO A 134 -6.48 27.09 -14.86
N ALA A 135 -5.60 27.12 -15.84
CA ALA A 135 -4.26 27.69 -15.68
C ALA A 135 -4.32 29.12 -15.11
N GLY A 136 -3.47 29.42 -14.15
CA GLY A 136 -3.41 30.70 -13.45
C GLY A 136 -4.39 30.86 -12.28
N THR A 137 -5.36 29.98 -12.11
CA THR A 137 -6.29 29.97 -10.97
C THR A 137 -5.60 29.47 -9.71
N MET A 138 -5.81 30.12 -8.57
CA MET A 138 -5.32 29.64 -7.26
C MET A 138 -6.06 28.36 -6.86
N GLN A 139 -5.31 27.33 -6.49
CA GLN A 139 -5.88 26.05 -6.07
C GLN A 139 -5.13 25.49 -4.86
N PRO A 140 -5.81 24.67 -3.99
CA PRO A 140 -5.20 24.10 -2.81
C PRO A 140 -4.35 22.89 -3.13
N GLY A 141 -3.30 22.67 -2.32
CA GLY A 141 -2.46 21.49 -2.35
C GLY A 141 -1.85 21.17 -1.00
N ARG A 142 -1.20 20.03 -0.94
CA ARG A 142 -0.45 19.53 0.22
C ARG A 142 0.86 18.92 -0.28
N ASP A 143 1.96 19.33 0.34
CA ASP A 143 3.30 18.88 -0.03
C ASP A 143 3.70 17.60 0.71
N HIS A 144 4.89 17.07 0.42
CA HIS A 144 5.43 15.89 1.08
C HIS A 144 5.67 16.16 2.57
N TRP A 145 5.32 15.16 3.40
CA TRP A 145 5.49 15.25 4.85
C TRP A 145 6.03 13.94 5.42
N PRO A 146 7.37 13.81 5.53
CA PRO A 146 7.97 12.55 5.97
C PRO A 146 7.84 12.28 7.47
N ARG A 147 7.33 13.23 8.25
CA ARG A 147 7.24 13.12 9.71
C ARG A 147 6.09 12.24 10.18
N ALA A 148 5.00 12.16 9.41
CA ALA A 148 3.85 11.34 9.74
C ALA A 148 3.19 10.79 8.49
N THR A 149 2.80 9.51 8.52
CA THR A 149 2.00 8.85 7.49
C THR A 149 1.02 7.87 8.14
N SER A 150 0.02 7.46 7.39
CA SER A 150 -0.91 6.40 7.81
C SER A 150 -0.68 5.15 6.99
N ILE A 151 -0.72 3.99 7.65
CA ILE A 151 -0.56 2.68 7.04
C ILE A 151 -1.77 1.83 7.41
N LEU A 152 -2.35 1.14 6.42
CA LEU A 152 -3.43 0.20 6.67
C LEU A 152 -2.86 -1.22 6.67
N PHE A 153 -3.29 -2.01 7.66
CA PHE A 153 -3.07 -3.45 7.74
C PHE A 153 -4.39 -4.19 7.75
N ALA A 154 -4.47 -5.31 7.03
CA ALA A 154 -5.60 -6.23 7.08
C ALA A 154 -5.13 -7.67 6.92
N GLY A 155 -5.88 -8.62 7.48
CA GLY A 155 -5.51 -10.04 7.46
C GLY A 155 -4.26 -10.36 8.28
N GLY A 156 -3.48 -11.35 7.86
CA GLY A 156 -2.25 -11.78 8.55
C GLY A 156 -2.48 -12.39 9.93
N GLY A 157 -3.72 -12.80 10.27
CA GLY A 157 -4.07 -13.23 11.63
C GLY A 157 -4.04 -12.12 12.67
N MET A 158 -4.05 -10.85 12.23
CA MET A 158 -3.91 -9.67 13.09
C MET A 158 -5.23 -9.24 13.72
N GLN A 159 -5.10 -8.54 14.85
CA GLN A 159 -6.21 -7.76 15.41
C GLN A 159 -6.44 -6.51 14.55
N THR A 160 -7.54 -6.49 13.82
CA THR A 160 -7.94 -5.37 12.98
C THR A 160 -9.05 -4.53 13.63
N GLY A 161 -9.51 -3.47 12.96
CA GLY A 161 -10.58 -2.60 13.48
C GLY A 161 -10.14 -1.62 14.56
N GLN A 162 -8.84 -1.35 14.67
CA GLN A 162 -8.27 -0.43 15.64
C GLN A 162 -7.34 0.59 14.98
N VAL A 163 -7.04 1.65 15.69
CA VAL A 163 -6.04 2.66 15.31
C VAL A 163 -4.89 2.61 16.31
N VAL A 164 -3.67 2.41 15.82
CA VAL A 164 -2.44 2.39 16.62
C VAL A 164 -1.66 3.67 16.37
N GLY A 165 -1.39 4.42 17.42
CA GLY A 165 -0.69 5.70 17.36
C GLY A 165 -1.62 6.89 17.10
N SER A 166 -1.12 8.07 17.41
CA SER A 166 -1.80 9.32 17.07
C SER A 166 -0.79 10.45 16.90
N THR A 167 -1.19 11.43 16.09
CA THR A 167 -0.45 12.68 15.93
C THR A 167 -0.86 13.70 16.99
N ASP A 168 -0.12 14.81 17.04
CA ASP A 168 -0.52 16.01 17.76
C ASP A 168 -1.84 16.60 17.19
N VAL A 169 -2.36 17.62 17.82
CA VAL A 169 -3.63 18.26 17.45
C VAL A 169 -3.59 18.94 16.07
N ARG A 170 -2.40 19.17 15.51
CA ARG A 170 -2.20 19.75 14.20
C ARG A 170 -1.99 18.70 13.11
N GLY A 171 -1.82 17.43 13.49
CA GLY A 171 -1.49 16.35 12.55
C GLY A 171 -0.05 16.42 12.02
N GLU A 172 0.84 17.15 12.70
CA GLU A 172 2.21 17.39 12.23
C GLU A 172 3.17 16.28 12.62
N ASP A 173 3.12 15.86 13.89
CA ASP A 173 4.04 14.88 14.46
C ASP A 173 3.33 13.73 15.16
N PRO A 174 3.84 12.51 15.06
CA PRO A 174 3.39 11.41 15.89
C PRO A 174 3.81 11.68 17.35
N VAL A 175 2.88 11.60 18.29
CA VAL A 175 3.11 11.92 19.72
C VAL A 175 2.74 10.81 20.67
N LYS A 176 1.85 9.91 20.28
CA LYS A 176 1.42 8.80 21.15
C LYS A 176 1.55 7.47 20.41
N ARG A 177 2.14 6.47 21.10
CA ARG A 177 2.39 5.15 20.51
C ARG A 177 3.03 5.27 19.13
N ILE A 178 4.18 5.90 19.07
CA ILE A 178 4.91 6.12 17.82
C ILE A 178 5.33 4.77 17.24
N VAL A 179 4.99 4.56 15.97
CA VAL A 179 5.42 3.40 15.19
C VAL A 179 6.48 3.87 14.19
N GLY A 180 7.69 3.37 14.34
CA GLY A 180 8.82 3.70 13.48
C GLY A 180 8.96 2.76 12.27
N ARG A 181 9.92 3.08 11.38
CA ARG A 181 10.26 2.20 10.24
C ARG A 181 10.66 0.80 10.69
N GLY A 182 11.44 0.72 11.78
CA GLY A 182 11.87 -0.56 12.33
C GLY A 182 10.70 -1.42 12.76
N ASP A 183 9.73 -0.85 13.47
CA ASP A 183 8.53 -1.57 13.92
C ASP A 183 7.70 -2.07 12.74
N PHE A 184 7.54 -1.23 11.72
CA PHE A 184 6.85 -1.58 10.48
C PHE A 184 7.52 -2.79 9.79
N LEU A 185 8.84 -2.73 9.57
CA LEU A 185 9.59 -3.81 8.93
C LEU A 185 9.60 -5.08 9.80
N ALA A 186 9.83 -4.95 11.11
CA ALA A 186 9.79 -6.08 12.04
C ALA A 186 8.44 -6.81 12.03
N THR A 187 7.34 -6.05 11.88
CA THR A 187 5.99 -6.62 11.76
C THR A 187 5.83 -7.46 10.48
N ILE A 188 6.32 -6.96 9.34
CA ILE A 188 6.28 -7.68 8.06
C ILE A 188 7.19 -8.92 8.11
N TYR A 189 8.42 -8.79 8.58
CA TYR A 189 9.36 -9.91 8.66
C TYR A 189 8.85 -11.00 9.59
N LYS A 190 8.29 -10.64 10.74
CA LYS A 190 7.66 -11.60 11.65
C LYS A 190 6.53 -12.38 10.95
N HIS A 191 5.68 -11.70 10.19
CA HIS A 191 4.61 -12.36 9.44
C HIS A 191 5.16 -13.33 8.38
N LEU A 192 6.24 -12.95 7.70
CA LEU A 192 6.92 -13.79 6.71
C LEU A 192 7.76 -14.92 7.32
N GLY A 193 7.88 -15.00 8.64
CA GLY A 193 8.71 -15.99 9.33
C GLY A 193 10.21 -15.76 9.15
N VAL A 194 10.61 -14.52 8.84
CA VAL A 194 12.02 -14.13 8.69
C VAL A 194 12.58 -13.73 10.05
N ASP A 195 13.67 -14.37 10.48
CA ASP A 195 14.43 -13.91 11.64
C ASP A 195 15.23 -12.66 11.26
N PHE A 196 14.62 -11.50 11.49
CA PHE A 196 15.20 -10.21 11.10
C PHE A 196 16.30 -9.71 12.03
N GLN A 197 16.49 -10.37 13.19
CA GLN A 197 17.57 -10.04 14.13
C GLN A 197 18.88 -10.69 13.70
N GLU A 198 18.81 -11.92 13.21
CA GLU A 198 19.99 -12.69 12.84
C GLU A 198 20.26 -12.70 11.33
N THR A 199 19.29 -12.31 10.50
CA THR A 199 19.44 -12.36 9.05
C THR A 199 20.29 -11.19 8.54
N ALA A 200 21.36 -11.54 7.79
CA ALA A 200 22.22 -10.58 7.12
C ALA A 200 22.57 -11.06 5.70
N PHE A 201 22.87 -10.14 4.81
CA PHE A 201 23.37 -10.41 3.46
C PHE A 201 24.77 -9.84 3.28
N PRO A 202 25.67 -10.53 2.56
CA PRO A 202 26.99 -9.96 2.27
C PRO A 202 26.86 -8.77 1.30
N ASP A 203 27.59 -7.68 1.61
CA ASP A 203 27.81 -6.60 0.65
C ASP A 203 28.84 -7.02 -0.43
N TYR A 204 29.18 -6.13 -1.34
CA TYR A 204 30.15 -6.42 -2.42
C TYR A 204 31.56 -6.75 -1.90
N SER A 205 31.90 -6.39 -0.68
CA SER A 205 33.18 -6.75 -0.02
C SER A 205 33.10 -8.03 0.81
N GLY A 206 31.94 -8.69 0.85
CA GLY A 206 31.68 -9.89 1.64
C GLY A 206 31.35 -9.62 3.12
N ARG A 207 31.16 -8.33 3.50
CA ARG A 207 30.82 -7.96 4.88
C ARG A 207 29.34 -8.20 5.12
N PRO A 208 28.93 -8.88 6.23
CA PRO A 208 27.53 -9.08 6.55
C PRO A 208 26.85 -7.74 6.86
N VAL A 209 25.74 -7.45 6.17
CA VAL A 209 24.86 -6.30 6.39
C VAL A 209 23.51 -6.80 6.88
N PRO A 210 23.08 -6.46 8.11
CA PRO A 210 21.77 -6.87 8.63
C PRO A 210 20.64 -6.39 7.71
N ILE A 211 19.57 -7.17 7.60
CA ILE A 211 18.39 -6.76 6.81
C ILE A 211 17.62 -5.62 7.48
N MET A 212 17.77 -5.44 8.78
CA MET A 212 17.27 -4.29 9.52
C MET A 212 18.41 -3.36 9.90
N LEU A 213 18.40 -2.15 9.35
CA LEU A 213 19.39 -1.10 9.64
C LEU A 213 18.96 -0.18 10.80
N SER A 214 17.80 -0.40 11.39
CA SER A 214 17.26 0.35 12.54
C SER A 214 16.61 -0.61 13.51
N ASP A 215 16.70 -0.30 14.80
CA ASP A 215 15.98 -1.01 15.83
C ASP A 215 14.48 -0.96 15.55
N GLY A 216 13.79 -2.03 15.89
CA GLY A 216 12.34 -2.13 15.77
C GLY A 216 11.80 -3.39 16.39
N THR A 217 10.59 -3.32 16.86
CA THR A 217 9.83 -4.44 17.40
C THR A 217 8.50 -4.57 16.66
N PRO A 218 8.00 -5.79 16.44
CA PRO A 218 6.69 -5.94 15.82
C PRO A 218 5.62 -5.16 16.58
N ILE A 219 4.72 -4.55 15.86
CA ILE A 219 3.61 -3.78 16.43
C ILE A 219 2.73 -4.73 17.25
N GLN A 220 2.82 -4.63 18.57
CA GLN A 220 2.22 -5.60 19.49
C GLN A 220 0.69 -5.61 19.42
N GLU A 221 0.08 -4.46 19.20
CA GLU A 221 -1.36 -4.29 19.07
C GLU A 221 -1.96 -5.02 17.86
N LEU A 222 -1.13 -5.33 16.87
CA LEU A 222 -1.51 -6.14 15.70
C LEU A 222 -1.31 -7.64 15.94
N GLY A 223 -0.74 -8.03 17.09
CA GLY A 223 -0.53 -9.44 17.43
C GLY A 223 -1.85 -10.21 17.51
N PRO A 224 -1.81 -11.56 17.38
CA PRO A 224 -3.01 -12.38 17.58
C PRO A 224 -3.54 -12.18 19.00
N THR A 225 -4.86 -12.20 19.15
CA THR A 225 -5.50 -12.35 20.46
C THR A 225 -5.01 -13.67 21.07
N SER A 226 -4.39 -13.58 22.24
CA SER A 226 -4.01 -14.74 23.05
C SER A 226 -5.24 -15.60 23.37
#